data_66454cd828a63755b41f9d4b36064524
#
_entry.id   66454cd828a63755b41f9d4b36064524
#
_cell.length_a   1.000
_cell.length_b   1.000
_cell.length_c   1.000
_cell.angle_alpha   90.00
_cell.angle_beta   90.00
_cell.angle_gamma   90.00
#
_symmetry.space_group_name_H-M   'P 1'
#
loop_
_entity.id
_entity.type
_entity.pdbx_description
1 polymer ?
#
loop_
_entity_poly.entity_id
_entity_poly.type
_entity_poly.pdbx_seq_one_letter_code
_entity_poly.pdbx_strand_id
1 'polypeptide(L)'
;EDDMLDEELVGEDNKEINIEGNLDLSSKNQKLTVFFDLWEGNSNVIRDLDLIDVDVKIKAMTVADYQVSDDVAIERKTAKDFVDSIVDKRLFKQARMMMEEFKKPILILEGDDFYSGFINPNAIRGSIASIALDFGISIIPTRGPEDTAAMIKRIASREQKGERPTIQLRTEKKPVNLWEQQLFIIESLPNIGPV
;
A
#
# COMPACT_ATOMS: atom_id res chain seq x y z
N GLU A 1 34.13 -67.21 36.33
CA GLU A 1 33.78 -66.49 37.54
C GLU A 1 33.84 -65.03 37.27
N ASP A 2 32.65 -64.50 37.19
CA ASP A 2 32.16 -63.25 37.76
C ASP A 2 32.76 -61.97 37.16
N ASP A 3 32.05 -60.99 36.83
CA ASP A 3 30.60 -60.70 37.05
C ASP A 3 30.21 -59.57 36.09
N MET A 4 28.97 -59.60 35.68
CA MET A 4 28.25 -58.54 35.02
C MET A 4 28.24 -57.28 35.84
N LEU A 5 28.23 -56.16 35.16
CA LEU A 5 27.36 -55.04 35.51
C LEU A 5 27.10 -54.20 34.29
N ASP A 6 25.86 -54.21 33.89
CA ASP A 6 25.22 -53.30 32.93
C ASP A 6 25.30 -51.84 33.42
N GLU A 7 25.70 -50.93 32.56
CA GLU A 7 25.33 -49.51 32.70
C GLU A 7 24.66 -49.07 31.40
N GLU A 8 23.35 -49.07 31.48
CA GLU A 8 22.50 -48.27 30.61
C GLU A 8 22.89 -46.82 30.71
N LEU A 9 23.39 -46.23 29.66
CA LEU A 9 23.45 -44.78 29.50
C LEU A 9 22.38 -44.30 28.54
N VAL A 10 21.48 -43.62 29.19
CA VAL A 10 20.37 -42.80 28.71
C VAL A 10 20.70 -42.05 27.43
N GLY A 11 19.94 -42.32 26.41
CA GLY A 11 19.96 -41.54 25.17
C GLY A 11 19.47 -40.12 25.40
N GLU A 12 20.32 -39.17 25.19
CA GLU A 12 19.91 -37.77 25.02
C GLU A 12 19.24 -37.59 23.63
N ASP A 13 17.95 -37.39 23.70
CA ASP A 13 17.14 -36.94 22.57
C ASP A 13 17.64 -35.56 22.09
N ASN A 14 18.56 -35.53 21.16
CA ASN A 14 18.85 -34.36 20.33
C ASN A 14 17.68 -34.17 19.36
N LYS A 15 16.64 -33.47 19.80
CA LYS A 15 15.68 -32.86 18.89
C LYS A 15 16.38 -31.76 18.13
N GLU A 16 16.88 -32.09 16.96
CA GLU A 16 17.18 -31.11 15.93
C GLU A 16 15.88 -30.36 15.59
N ILE A 17 15.79 -29.11 16.03
CA ILE A 17 14.76 -28.19 15.61
C ILE A 17 15.08 -27.81 14.16
N ASN A 18 14.47 -28.52 13.23
CA ASN A 18 14.49 -28.17 11.82
C ASN A 18 13.70 -26.86 11.63
N ILE A 19 14.40 -25.74 11.69
CA ILE A 19 13.87 -24.44 11.28
C ILE A 19 14.00 -24.37 9.74
N GLU A 20 13.27 -25.19 9.03
CA GLU A 20 12.96 -24.95 7.63
C GLU A 20 11.91 -23.85 7.56
N GLY A 21 12.35 -22.63 7.73
CA GLY A 21 11.64 -21.45 7.23
C GLY A 21 11.67 -21.52 5.72
N ASN A 22 10.72 -22.20 5.10
CA ASN A 22 10.43 -22.07 3.70
C ASN A 22 10.04 -20.61 3.43
N LEU A 23 11.04 -19.77 3.20
CA LEU A 23 10.88 -18.51 2.52
C LEU A 23 10.45 -18.87 1.09
N ASP A 24 9.16 -18.77 0.84
CA ASP A 24 8.59 -18.92 -0.49
C ASP A 24 9.17 -17.81 -1.40
N LEU A 25 10.31 -18.12 -2.03
CA LEU A 25 11.00 -17.24 -2.97
C LEU A 25 10.23 -17.10 -4.30
N SER A 26 9.15 -17.86 -4.49
CA SER A 26 8.34 -17.83 -5.71
C SER A 26 7.53 -16.53 -5.83
N SER A 27 7.19 -15.90 -4.73
CA SER A 27 6.42 -14.64 -4.72
C SER A 27 7.26 -13.40 -5.09
N LYS A 28 8.60 -13.47 -5.01
CA LYS A 28 9.48 -12.32 -5.31
C LYS A 28 9.63 -12.00 -6.79
N ASN A 29 9.30 -12.92 -7.68
CA ASN A 29 9.50 -12.77 -9.13
C ASN A 29 8.22 -12.56 -9.94
N GLN A 30 7.07 -12.43 -9.27
CA GLN A 30 5.82 -12.19 -9.97
C GLN A 30 5.75 -10.73 -10.42
N LYS A 31 5.63 -10.52 -11.74
CA LYS A 31 5.45 -9.20 -12.33
C LYS A 31 4.13 -8.60 -11.83
N LEU A 32 4.16 -7.32 -11.45
CA LEU A 32 2.95 -6.62 -11.02
C LEU A 32 2.01 -6.47 -12.21
N THR A 33 0.73 -6.73 -12.01
CA THR A 33 -0.30 -6.58 -13.05
C THR A 33 -1.25 -5.45 -12.66
N VAL A 34 -1.49 -4.53 -13.59
CA VAL A 34 -2.46 -3.45 -13.45
C VAL A 34 -3.44 -3.53 -14.60
N PHE A 35 -4.73 -3.60 -14.29
CA PHE A 35 -5.79 -3.48 -15.29
C PHE A 35 -6.14 -2.02 -15.48
N PHE A 36 -6.43 -1.62 -16.72
CA PHE A 36 -6.85 -0.27 -17.05
C PHE A 36 -8.07 -0.28 -17.97
N ASP A 37 -8.90 0.76 -17.83
CA ASP A 37 -10.07 0.90 -18.70
C ASP A 37 -9.68 1.32 -20.12
N LEU A 38 -10.49 0.92 -21.09
CA LEU A 38 -10.24 1.15 -22.51
C LEU A 38 -10.02 2.64 -22.84
N TRP A 39 -10.72 3.54 -22.13
CA TRP A 39 -10.63 4.98 -22.36
C TRP A 39 -9.29 5.59 -21.91
N GLU A 40 -8.60 4.93 -20.98
CA GLU A 40 -7.26 5.30 -20.51
C GLU A 40 -6.12 4.80 -21.43
N GLY A 41 -6.42 3.97 -22.44
CA GLY A 41 -5.42 3.30 -23.27
C GLY A 41 -4.40 4.20 -24.00
N ASN A 42 -4.73 5.47 -24.19
CA ASN A 42 -3.85 6.48 -24.79
C ASN A 42 -3.20 7.41 -23.74
N SER A 43 -3.35 7.14 -22.44
CA SER A 43 -2.77 7.99 -21.42
C SER A 43 -1.26 7.80 -21.31
N ASN A 44 -0.55 8.88 -21.00
CA ASN A 44 0.90 8.80 -20.72
C ASN A 44 1.20 7.88 -19.53
N VAL A 45 0.27 7.74 -18.58
CA VAL A 45 0.42 6.87 -17.41
C VAL A 45 0.60 5.41 -17.80
N ILE A 46 -0.15 4.93 -18.80
CA ILE A 46 -0.02 3.54 -19.30
C ILE A 46 1.38 3.30 -19.86
N ARG A 47 1.87 4.22 -20.71
CA ARG A 47 3.23 4.14 -21.25
C ARG A 47 4.28 4.14 -20.14
N ASP A 48 4.12 5.01 -19.15
CA ASP A 48 5.08 5.15 -18.05
C ASP A 48 5.03 3.93 -17.12
N LEU A 49 3.86 3.27 -16.93
CA LEU A 49 3.74 1.98 -16.24
C LEU A 49 4.52 0.86 -16.94
N ASP A 50 4.42 0.77 -18.26
CA ASP A 50 5.16 -0.22 -19.05
C ASP A 50 6.69 0.00 -18.94
N LEU A 51 7.14 1.26 -18.99
CA LEU A 51 8.55 1.62 -18.83
C LEU A 51 9.13 1.23 -17.46
N ILE A 52 8.31 1.16 -16.42
CA ILE A 52 8.75 0.77 -15.07
C ILE A 52 8.46 -0.70 -14.74
N ASP A 53 8.30 -1.55 -15.75
CA ASP A 53 8.13 -3.00 -15.62
C ASP A 53 6.86 -3.44 -14.87
N VAL A 54 5.73 -2.83 -15.20
CA VAL A 54 4.39 -3.26 -14.78
C VAL A 54 3.69 -3.90 -15.99
N ASP A 55 3.08 -5.06 -15.80
CA ASP A 55 2.26 -5.71 -16.81
C ASP A 55 0.88 -5.05 -16.86
N VAL A 56 0.61 -4.30 -17.92
CA VAL A 56 -0.63 -3.55 -18.09
C VAL A 56 -1.60 -4.30 -18.98
N LYS A 57 -2.85 -4.46 -18.54
CA LYS A 57 -3.89 -5.23 -19.26
C LYS A 57 -5.18 -4.44 -19.37
N ILE A 58 -5.78 -4.48 -20.55
CA ILE A 58 -7.08 -3.86 -20.79
C ILE A 58 -8.17 -4.68 -20.10
N LYS A 59 -9.06 -3.99 -19.39
CA LYS A 59 -10.28 -4.55 -18.81
C LYS A 59 -11.41 -3.54 -18.97
N ALA A 60 -12.57 -3.98 -19.50
CA ALA A 60 -13.74 -3.11 -19.51
C ALA A 60 -14.19 -2.87 -18.05
N MET A 61 -14.20 -1.62 -17.63
CA MET A 61 -14.62 -1.20 -16.30
C MET A 61 -15.79 -0.23 -16.41
N THR A 62 -16.74 -0.33 -15.49
CA THR A 62 -17.89 0.58 -15.38
C THR A 62 -17.56 1.82 -14.57
N VAL A 63 -16.55 1.69 -13.72
CA VAL A 63 -16.05 2.75 -12.83
C VAL A 63 -14.56 2.50 -12.56
N ALA A 64 -13.84 3.57 -12.26
CA ALA A 64 -12.38 3.63 -12.10
C ALA A 64 -11.60 3.48 -13.41
N ASP A 65 -10.41 4.06 -13.42
CA ASP A 65 -9.50 4.06 -14.57
C ASP A 65 -8.50 2.89 -14.49
N TYR A 66 -8.13 2.49 -13.26
CA TYR A 66 -7.18 1.40 -13.01
C TYR A 66 -7.65 0.50 -11.89
N GLN A 67 -7.35 -0.81 -12.01
CA GLN A 67 -7.58 -1.80 -10.97
C GLN A 67 -6.29 -2.58 -10.68
N VAL A 68 -5.90 -2.67 -9.42
CA VAL A 68 -4.68 -3.37 -8.98
C VAL A 68 -4.96 -4.67 -8.23
N SER A 69 -6.18 -4.84 -7.72
CA SER A 69 -6.70 -6.09 -7.12
C SER A 69 -8.23 -6.10 -7.16
N ASP A 70 -8.86 -7.16 -6.67
CA ASP A 70 -10.33 -7.21 -6.58
C ASP A 70 -10.89 -6.18 -5.60
N ASP A 71 -10.10 -5.75 -4.63
CA ASP A 71 -10.51 -4.81 -3.59
C ASP A 71 -10.10 -3.35 -3.88
N VAL A 72 -9.07 -3.14 -4.71
CA VAL A 72 -8.44 -1.83 -4.91
C VAL A 72 -8.57 -1.35 -6.34
N ALA A 73 -9.27 -0.26 -6.52
CA ALA A 73 -9.35 0.47 -7.79
C ALA A 73 -8.97 1.94 -7.60
N ILE A 74 -8.55 2.55 -8.71
CA ILE A 74 -8.01 3.90 -8.75
C ILE A 74 -8.71 4.67 -9.85
N GLU A 75 -9.34 5.77 -9.47
CA GLU A 75 -9.79 6.83 -10.38
C GLU A 75 -8.71 7.89 -10.44
N ARG A 76 -8.29 8.30 -11.63
CA ARG A 76 -7.35 9.39 -11.85
C ARG A 76 -8.09 10.62 -12.35
N LYS A 77 -7.82 11.76 -11.75
CA LYS A 77 -8.32 13.03 -12.26
C LYS A 77 -7.21 14.07 -12.30
N THR A 78 -7.02 14.65 -13.46
CA THR A 78 -6.21 15.89 -13.53
C THR A 78 -6.90 17.00 -12.76
N ALA A 79 -6.13 18.03 -12.35
CA ALA A 79 -6.70 19.20 -11.67
C ALA A 79 -7.88 19.79 -12.43
N LYS A 80 -7.76 19.90 -13.76
CA LYS A 80 -8.84 20.39 -14.62
C LYS A 80 -10.06 19.47 -14.60
N ASP A 81 -9.89 18.16 -14.82
CA ASP A 81 -11.01 17.22 -14.89
C ASP A 81 -11.72 17.08 -13.54
N PHE A 82 -10.98 17.24 -12.44
CA PHE A 82 -11.56 17.28 -11.10
C PHE A 82 -12.51 18.48 -10.94
N VAL A 83 -12.05 19.67 -11.31
CA VAL A 83 -12.86 20.90 -11.27
C VAL A 83 -14.08 20.79 -12.18
N ASP A 84 -13.89 20.32 -13.42
CA ASP A 84 -14.99 20.11 -14.37
C ASP A 84 -16.01 19.10 -13.82
N SER A 85 -15.56 18.02 -13.16
CA SER A 85 -16.44 17.02 -12.58
C SER A 85 -17.28 17.52 -11.39
N ILE A 86 -16.79 18.56 -10.67
CA ILE A 86 -17.57 19.24 -9.64
C ILE A 86 -18.68 20.07 -10.30
N VAL A 87 -18.34 20.86 -11.32
CA VAL A 87 -19.29 21.72 -12.05
C VAL A 87 -20.39 20.88 -12.68
N ASP A 88 -20.04 19.77 -13.33
CA ASP A 88 -20.95 18.85 -14.00
C ASP A 88 -21.73 17.96 -13.05
N LYS A 89 -21.47 18.04 -11.73
CA LYS A 89 -22.08 17.22 -10.67
C LYS A 89 -21.86 15.70 -10.83
N ARG A 90 -20.88 15.28 -11.63
CA ARG A 90 -20.57 13.85 -11.86
C ARG A 90 -19.61 13.27 -10.83
N LEU A 91 -18.81 14.10 -10.14
CA LEU A 91 -17.82 13.67 -9.16
C LEU A 91 -18.40 12.73 -8.08
N PHE A 92 -19.46 13.16 -7.42
CA PHE A 92 -20.08 12.38 -6.33
C PHE A 92 -20.80 11.13 -6.81
N LYS A 93 -21.31 11.14 -8.06
CA LYS A 93 -21.88 9.94 -8.67
C LYS A 93 -20.79 8.89 -8.90
N GLN A 94 -19.66 9.28 -9.47
CA GLN A 94 -18.49 8.38 -9.66
C GLN A 94 -17.99 7.86 -8.31
N ALA A 95 -17.84 8.74 -7.31
CA ALA A 95 -17.41 8.34 -5.97
C ALA A 95 -18.32 7.26 -5.35
N ARG A 96 -19.64 7.43 -5.48
CA ARG A 96 -20.60 6.42 -5.00
C ARG A 96 -20.43 5.08 -5.69
N MET A 97 -20.31 5.08 -7.01
CA MET A 97 -20.13 3.86 -7.80
C MET A 97 -18.84 3.13 -7.41
N MET A 98 -17.76 3.87 -7.16
CA MET A 98 -16.50 3.28 -6.71
C MET A 98 -16.63 2.60 -5.33
N MET A 99 -17.35 3.21 -4.40
CA MET A 99 -17.59 2.63 -3.08
C MET A 99 -18.49 1.38 -3.13
N GLU A 100 -19.44 1.35 -4.06
CA GLU A 100 -20.34 0.21 -4.24
C GLU A 100 -19.62 -1.01 -4.82
N GLU A 101 -18.59 -0.77 -5.67
CA GLU A 101 -17.88 -1.82 -6.39
C GLU A 101 -16.58 -2.28 -5.70
N PHE A 102 -15.86 -1.38 -5.01
CA PHE A 102 -14.55 -1.66 -4.44
C PHE A 102 -14.46 -1.37 -2.95
N LYS A 103 -13.77 -2.22 -2.19
CA LYS A 103 -13.59 -2.04 -0.74
C LYS A 103 -12.61 -0.92 -0.39
N LYS A 104 -11.64 -0.65 -1.27
CA LYS A 104 -10.57 0.32 -1.07
C LYS A 104 -10.42 1.22 -2.30
N PRO A 105 -11.42 2.05 -2.59
CA PRO A 105 -11.33 2.98 -3.70
C PRO A 105 -10.31 4.08 -3.40
N ILE A 106 -9.58 4.48 -4.44
CA ILE A 106 -8.56 5.52 -4.38
C ILE A 106 -8.85 6.56 -5.47
N LEU A 107 -8.76 7.83 -5.11
CA LEU A 107 -8.78 8.94 -6.06
C LEU A 107 -7.36 9.54 -6.14
N ILE A 108 -6.73 9.46 -7.30
CA ILE A 108 -5.50 10.18 -7.59
C ILE A 108 -5.86 11.55 -8.16
N LEU A 109 -5.37 12.59 -7.50
CA LEU A 109 -5.46 13.96 -7.97
C LEU A 109 -4.12 14.38 -8.56
N GLU A 110 -4.06 14.47 -9.90
CA GLU A 110 -2.84 14.75 -10.64
C GLU A 110 -2.69 16.25 -10.94
N GLY A 111 -1.55 16.81 -10.60
CA GLY A 111 -1.20 18.21 -10.77
C GLY A 111 -1.49 19.05 -9.53
N ASP A 112 -1.24 20.36 -9.63
CA ASP A 112 -1.34 21.32 -8.51
C ASP A 112 -2.26 22.51 -8.80
N ASP A 113 -2.76 22.62 -10.03
CA ASP A 113 -3.52 23.79 -10.52
C ASP A 113 -5.04 23.70 -10.28
N PHE A 114 -5.44 23.23 -9.09
CA PHE A 114 -6.85 23.05 -8.74
C PHE A 114 -7.61 24.36 -8.53
N TYR A 115 -6.89 25.45 -8.21
CA TYR A 115 -7.47 26.73 -7.79
C TYR A 115 -7.35 27.86 -8.81
N SER A 116 -6.79 27.59 -9.98
CA SER A 116 -6.59 28.61 -11.05
C SER A 116 -7.86 28.98 -11.82
N GLY A 117 -8.91 28.19 -11.70
CA GLY A 117 -10.16 28.38 -12.42
C GLY A 117 -11.14 29.36 -11.77
N PHE A 118 -12.28 29.59 -12.42
CA PHE A 118 -13.35 30.48 -11.93
C PHE A 118 -14.25 29.83 -10.86
N ILE A 119 -14.02 28.58 -10.49
CA ILE A 119 -14.80 27.91 -9.47
C ILE A 119 -14.46 28.46 -8.07
N ASN A 120 -15.46 28.55 -7.21
CA ASN A 120 -15.25 28.97 -5.83
C ASN A 120 -14.27 27.98 -5.13
N PRO A 121 -13.15 28.44 -4.57
CA PRO A 121 -12.19 27.57 -3.85
C PRO A 121 -12.81 26.74 -2.73
N ASN A 122 -13.89 27.23 -2.10
CA ASN A 122 -14.59 26.47 -1.05
C ASN A 122 -15.39 25.30 -1.62
N ALA A 123 -15.84 25.37 -2.88
CA ALA A 123 -16.46 24.22 -3.54
C ALA A 123 -15.44 23.10 -3.76
N ILE A 124 -14.21 23.44 -4.16
CA ILE A 124 -13.11 22.49 -4.31
C ILE A 124 -12.77 21.83 -2.96
N ARG A 125 -12.55 22.64 -1.92
CA ARG A 125 -12.24 22.14 -0.57
C ARG A 125 -13.37 21.27 -0.01
N GLY A 126 -14.62 21.71 -0.17
CA GLY A 126 -15.79 20.96 0.25
C GLY A 126 -15.90 19.62 -0.47
N SER A 127 -15.64 19.59 -1.78
CA SER A 127 -15.66 18.35 -2.56
C SER A 127 -14.57 17.36 -2.12
N ILE A 128 -13.34 17.84 -1.88
CA ILE A 128 -12.24 17.02 -1.36
C ILE A 128 -12.61 16.45 0.03
N ALA A 129 -13.15 17.31 0.91
CA ALA A 129 -13.57 16.88 2.24
C ALA A 129 -14.69 15.83 2.18
N SER A 130 -15.71 16.01 1.33
CA SER A 130 -16.77 15.02 1.15
C SER A 130 -16.25 13.70 0.60
N ILE A 131 -15.38 13.71 -0.41
CA ILE A 131 -14.78 12.49 -0.97
C ILE A 131 -14.03 11.71 0.13
N ALA A 132 -13.27 12.42 0.97
CA ALA A 132 -12.48 11.78 2.02
C ALA A 132 -13.32 11.32 3.23
N LEU A 133 -14.29 12.12 3.68
CA LEU A 133 -15.00 11.90 4.93
C LEU A 133 -16.34 11.21 4.74
N ASP A 134 -17.14 11.62 3.75
CA ASP A 134 -18.47 11.07 3.53
C ASP A 134 -18.44 9.79 2.71
N PHE A 135 -17.54 9.73 1.71
CA PHE A 135 -17.34 8.56 0.85
C PHE A 135 -16.21 7.65 1.32
N GLY A 136 -15.33 8.07 2.24
CA GLY A 136 -14.22 7.25 2.72
C GLY A 136 -13.18 6.87 1.65
N ILE A 137 -13.13 7.62 0.54
CA ILE A 137 -12.20 7.39 -0.56
C ILE A 137 -10.84 7.99 -0.21
N SER A 138 -9.78 7.19 -0.32
CA SER A 138 -8.41 7.66 -0.10
C SER A 138 -8.01 8.62 -1.22
N ILE A 139 -7.54 9.82 -0.88
CA ILE A 139 -7.07 10.80 -1.86
C ILE A 139 -5.54 10.83 -1.85
N ILE A 140 -4.94 10.66 -3.03
CA ILE A 140 -3.48 10.66 -3.19
C ILE A 140 -3.11 11.72 -4.24
N PRO A 141 -2.34 12.76 -3.88
CA PRO A 141 -1.85 13.73 -4.86
C PRO A 141 -0.64 13.17 -5.61
N THR A 142 -0.55 13.50 -6.90
CA THR A 142 0.61 13.25 -7.76
C THR A 142 0.90 14.47 -8.63
N ARG A 143 2.16 14.63 -9.06
CA ARG A 143 2.60 15.82 -9.80
C ARG A 143 2.30 15.76 -11.30
N GLY A 144 2.18 14.55 -11.85
CA GLY A 144 1.97 14.33 -13.27
C GLY A 144 1.97 12.84 -13.62
N PRO A 145 1.86 12.47 -14.91
CA PRO A 145 1.67 11.09 -15.35
C PRO A 145 2.76 10.12 -14.87
N GLU A 146 4.02 10.53 -14.89
CA GLU A 146 5.15 9.72 -14.42
C GLU A 146 5.02 9.42 -12.90
N ASP A 147 4.72 10.44 -12.10
CA ASP A 147 4.51 10.29 -10.65
C ASP A 147 3.25 9.46 -10.34
N THR A 148 2.21 9.59 -11.16
CA THR A 148 1.00 8.78 -11.13
C THR A 148 1.32 7.30 -11.40
N ALA A 149 2.09 7.00 -12.45
CA ALA A 149 2.54 5.64 -12.76
C ALA A 149 3.36 5.03 -11.63
N ALA A 150 4.31 5.78 -11.07
CA ALA A 150 5.11 5.35 -9.93
C ALA A 150 4.23 5.07 -8.69
N MET A 151 3.22 5.89 -8.43
CA MET A 151 2.27 5.71 -7.34
C MET A 151 1.41 4.46 -7.55
N ILE A 152 0.86 4.25 -8.75
CA ILE A 152 0.08 3.06 -9.10
C ILE A 152 0.92 1.80 -8.91
N LYS A 153 2.17 1.78 -9.41
CA LYS A 153 3.11 0.67 -9.18
C LYS A 153 3.31 0.40 -7.69
N ARG A 154 3.47 1.46 -6.89
CA ARG A 154 3.67 1.30 -5.43
C ARG A 154 2.44 0.72 -4.74
N ILE A 155 1.23 1.14 -5.14
CA ILE A 155 -0.04 0.60 -4.63
C ILE A 155 -0.17 -0.87 -5.02
N ALA A 156 0.08 -1.21 -6.31
CA ALA A 156 0.05 -2.58 -6.80
C ALA A 156 1.04 -3.49 -6.06
N SER A 157 2.26 -3.02 -5.81
CA SER A 157 3.28 -3.75 -5.04
C SER A 157 2.83 -4.04 -3.61
N ARG A 158 2.23 -3.07 -2.93
CA ARG A 158 1.69 -3.27 -1.57
C ARG A 158 0.53 -4.25 -1.53
N GLU A 159 -0.35 -4.20 -2.51
CA GLU A 159 -1.55 -5.03 -2.54
C GLU A 159 -1.26 -6.46 -3.03
N GLN A 160 -0.44 -6.63 -4.08
CA GLN A 160 -0.18 -7.93 -4.69
C GLN A 160 0.97 -8.70 -4.04
N LYS A 161 2.02 -8.00 -3.55
CA LYS A 161 3.20 -8.63 -2.92
C LYS A 161 3.18 -8.55 -1.40
N GLY A 162 2.19 -7.88 -0.81
CA GLY A 162 2.13 -7.69 0.64
C GLY A 162 3.28 -6.83 1.20
N GLU A 163 3.93 -6.04 0.36
CA GLU A 163 5.06 -5.18 0.75
C GLU A 163 4.62 -4.05 1.69
N ARG A 164 4.42 -4.41 2.95
CA ARG A 164 4.10 -3.43 4.00
C ARG A 164 5.37 -3.05 4.74
N PRO A 165 5.72 -1.77 4.82
CA PRO A 165 6.84 -1.37 5.68
C PRO A 165 6.52 -1.79 7.11
N THR A 166 7.49 -2.40 7.77
CA THR A 166 7.40 -2.64 9.21
C THR A 166 7.37 -1.27 9.88
N ILE A 167 6.22 -0.91 10.45
CA ILE A 167 6.11 0.31 11.24
C ILE A 167 6.87 0.03 12.53
N GLN A 168 8.04 0.63 12.69
CA GLN A 168 8.74 0.62 13.97
C GLN A 168 7.95 1.54 14.90
N LEU A 169 7.18 0.95 15.80
CA LEU A 169 6.42 1.69 16.82
C LEU A 169 7.33 2.32 17.88
N ARG A 170 8.64 1.97 17.89
CA ARG A 170 9.63 2.54 18.79
C ARG A 170 10.25 3.79 18.17
N THR A 171 9.95 4.93 18.74
CA THR A 171 10.52 6.24 18.36
C THR A 171 11.89 6.48 19.00
N GLU A 172 12.30 5.65 19.93
CA GLU A 172 13.57 5.78 20.63
C GLU A 172 14.74 5.29 19.77
N LYS A 173 15.82 6.05 19.79
CA LYS A 173 17.06 5.66 19.12
C LYS A 173 17.57 4.36 19.70
N LYS A 174 17.98 3.41 18.85
CA LYS A 174 18.63 2.19 19.34
C LYS A 174 19.85 2.55 20.18
N PRO A 175 20.02 1.94 21.36
CA PRO A 175 21.21 2.14 22.18
C PRO A 175 22.48 1.80 21.40
N VAL A 176 23.49 2.65 21.49
CA VAL A 176 24.71 2.55 20.67
C VAL A 176 25.74 1.59 21.29
N ASN A 177 25.69 1.40 22.61
CA ASN A 177 26.63 0.54 23.31
C ASN A 177 25.92 -0.55 24.15
N LEU A 178 26.69 -1.57 24.57
CA LEU A 178 26.16 -2.72 25.27
C LEU A 178 25.48 -2.35 26.60
N TRP A 179 26.01 -1.36 27.31
CA TRP A 179 25.47 -0.91 28.62
C TRP A 179 24.11 -0.23 28.45
N GLU A 180 23.99 0.63 27.44
CA GLU A 180 22.70 1.27 27.08
C GLU A 180 21.67 0.24 26.61
N GLN A 181 22.11 -0.81 25.90
CA GLN A 181 21.24 -1.91 25.50
C GLN A 181 20.70 -2.69 26.70
N GLN A 182 21.55 -2.97 27.69
CA GLN A 182 21.15 -3.64 28.93
C GLN A 182 20.19 -2.77 29.74
N LEU A 183 20.48 -1.49 29.88
CA LEU A 183 19.63 -0.53 30.59
C LEU A 183 18.27 -0.43 29.92
N PHE A 184 18.23 -0.31 28.59
CA PHE A 184 17.00 -0.26 27.80
C PHE A 184 16.12 -1.51 27.97
N ILE A 185 16.74 -2.71 28.06
CA ILE A 185 16.00 -3.94 28.31
C ILE A 185 15.43 -3.93 29.72
N ILE A 186 16.20 -3.50 30.72
CA ILE A 186 15.77 -3.46 32.14
C ILE A 186 14.61 -2.45 32.29
N GLU A 187 14.74 -1.25 31.73
CA GLU A 187 13.71 -0.21 31.79
C GLU A 187 12.44 -0.59 31.05
N SER A 188 12.50 -1.53 30.07
CA SER A 188 11.32 -2.03 29.34
C SER A 188 10.52 -3.07 30.14
N LEU A 189 10.99 -3.53 31.28
CA LEU A 189 10.26 -4.47 32.13
C LEU A 189 9.19 -3.74 32.96
N PRO A 190 7.99 -4.32 33.14
CA PRO A 190 6.95 -3.73 33.96
C PRO A 190 7.46 -3.48 35.40
N ASN A 191 7.24 -2.28 35.91
CA ASN A 191 7.63 -1.82 37.27
C ASN A 191 9.14 -1.62 37.51
N ILE A 192 9.96 -1.60 36.49
CA ILE A 192 11.38 -1.27 36.55
C ILE A 192 11.65 -0.13 35.57
N GLY A 193 11.11 1.05 35.81
CA GLY A 193 11.36 2.26 35.03
C GLY A 193 12.15 3.28 35.87
N PRO A 194 12.74 4.30 35.27
CA PRO A 194 13.35 5.41 35.99
C PRO A 194 12.31 6.07 36.91
N VAL A 195 12.70 6.31 38.15
CA VAL A 195 11.89 6.97 39.19
C VAL A 195 11.90 8.46 38.96
#